data_7df5e71f8f4dec263410d51f5a62819f
#
_entry.id   7df5e71f8f4dec263410d51f5a62819f
#
_cell.length_a   1.000
_cell.length_b   1.000
_cell.length_c   1.000
_cell.angle_alpha   90.00
_cell.angle_beta   90.00
_cell.angle_gamma   90.00
#
_symmetry.space_group_name_H-M   'P 1'
#
loop_
_entity.id
_entity.type
_entity.pdbx_description
1 polymer ?
#
loop_
_entity_poly.entity_id
_entity_poly.type
_entity_poly.pdbx_seq_one_letter_code
_entity_poly.pdbx_strand_id
1 'polypeptide(L)'
;MRPEALNPLFVETEALEGVGPKLKKPLDKLGLLRVRDIIFHLPERFITRRPIDNLDAAQEGEQIVIALNVIEHRASHGRGPYRVLAQDGAGNVCSLTYFGRASYTAKKLLPVGETRWVAGRLDHYGDMLQIVHPDHVVEDGGDTLARLSEPVYRLSEGLTQPKIAALVKQALARLPDMPEWIEVAQLAKEGWPAWADALRSAHKGEGEGPRDRLAYDELLANSLALMLVRADNRSRRGQMLRGDGSLRDRLRLPYTLTGAQKRSIAEIEGDLQQDAPMLRLLQGDVGAGKTVVALEAMLIAAEAGAQAAMLAPTEILARQHYETLRNMAAPTGAQIALLTGRDKGRQRESILLGLLDGTIDVVVGTHAIFQESVQYKNLGLIVIDEQHRFGVAQRLMLTNKGKRTPHTLAMTATPIPRTLTLAQYGEMDVSRLDEMPPGRQAIDTRVVAQERLSDVVEAVGRHIAAGQQAYWVCPMVHDNEADDIAAAESRYAGLRERFGEQVVLVHGQLKPELKDAAMERFASGAAKLLVATTVIEVGVDVPASTLMVIEQAERFGLAQLHQLRGRVGRGSEKSVCLLLRGSVMSETARQRLALMR
;
A
#
# COMPACT_ATOMS: atom_id res chain seq x y z
N MET A 1 12.40 2.60 -28.80
CA MET A 1 13.85 2.30 -28.70
C MET A 1 14.45 3.25 -27.66
N ARG A 2 15.32 2.77 -26.78
CA ARG A 2 15.97 3.60 -25.75
C ARG A 2 17.06 4.47 -26.42
N PRO A 3 17.24 5.76 -26.01
CA PRO A 3 18.36 6.58 -26.47
C PRO A 3 19.70 5.93 -26.10
N GLU A 4 20.65 5.93 -27.04
CA GLU A 4 21.97 5.30 -26.85
C GLU A 4 22.77 5.92 -25.69
N ALA A 5 22.62 7.22 -25.47
CA ALA A 5 23.22 7.95 -24.35
C ALA A 5 22.91 7.31 -22.97
N LEU A 6 21.77 6.64 -22.83
CA LEU A 6 21.38 5.97 -21.58
C LEU A 6 21.98 4.57 -21.41
N ASN A 7 22.66 4.01 -22.44
CA ASN A 7 23.20 2.65 -22.35
C ASN A 7 24.13 2.41 -21.15
N PRO A 8 25.01 3.35 -20.75
CA PRO A 8 25.86 3.16 -19.57
C PRO A 8 25.11 2.94 -18.25
N LEU A 9 23.86 3.42 -18.17
CA LEU A 9 23.02 3.29 -16.97
C LEU A 9 22.28 1.94 -16.91
N PHE A 10 22.17 1.24 -18.03
CA PHE A 10 21.44 -0.02 -18.14
C PHE A 10 22.31 -1.26 -18.09
N VAL A 11 23.64 -1.11 -17.97
CA VAL A 11 24.54 -2.22 -17.70
C VAL A 11 24.30 -2.77 -16.29
N GLU A 12 24.63 -4.04 -16.09
CA GLU A 12 24.52 -4.71 -14.80
C GLU A 12 25.49 -4.13 -13.78
N THR A 13 25.19 -4.27 -12.49
CA THR A 13 26.00 -3.71 -11.40
C THR A 13 27.41 -4.29 -11.34
N GLU A 14 27.63 -5.49 -11.87
CA GLU A 14 28.96 -6.10 -12.01
C GLU A 14 29.94 -5.29 -12.89
N ALA A 15 29.43 -4.37 -13.71
CA ALA A 15 30.28 -3.44 -14.46
C ALA A 15 30.92 -2.34 -13.60
N LEU A 16 30.55 -2.23 -12.32
CA LEU A 16 31.16 -1.34 -11.35
C LEU A 16 32.35 -2.03 -10.63
N GLU A 17 33.38 -1.26 -10.38
CA GLU A 17 34.54 -1.77 -9.68
C GLU A 17 34.20 -2.22 -8.25
N GLY A 18 34.70 -3.39 -7.87
CA GLY A 18 34.47 -3.98 -6.55
C GLY A 18 33.21 -4.81 -6.43
N VAL A 19 32.36 -4.90 -7.45
CA VAL A 19 31.18 -5.76 -7.47
C VAL A 19 31.56 -7.15 -7.98
N GLY A 20 31.86 -8.06 -7.05
CA GLY A 20 32.04 -9.48 -7.33
C GLY A 20 30.86 -10.31 -6.84
N PRO A 21 30.90 -11.65 -7.01
CA PRO A 21 29.79 -12.55 -6.63
C PRO A 21 29.31 -12.43 -5.18
N LYS A 22 30.22 -12.02 -4.27
CA LYS A 22 29.88 -11.81 -2.84
C LYS A 22 29.04 -10.55 -2.62
N LEU A 23 29.23 -9.52 -3.44
CA LEU A 23 28.51 -8.25 -3.29
C LEU A 23 27.23 -8.22 -4.15
N LYS A 24 27.19 -9.00 -5.22
CA LYS A 24 26.00 -9.12 -6.09
C LYS A 24 24.76 -9.56 -5.29
N LYS A 25 24.86 -10.62 -4.49
CA LYS A 25 23.74 -11.12 -3.69
C LYS A 25 23.07 -10.07 -2.77
N PRO A 26 23.85 -9.29 -1.98
CA PRO A 26 23.30 -8.15 -1.23
C PRO A 26 22.62 -7.09 -2.10
N LEU A 27 23.17 -6.76 -3.27
CA LEU A 27 22.58 -5.80 -4.20
C LEU A 27 21.27 -6.33 -4.79
N ASP A 28 21.24 -7.59 -5.20
CA ASP A 28 20.03 -8.24 -5.74
C ASP A 28 18.89 -8.25 -4.70
N LYS A 29 19.18 -8.48 -3.41
CA LYS A 29 18.21 -8.40 -2.31
C LYS A 29 17.56 -7.01 -2.19
N LEU A 30 18.27 -5.95 -2.57
CA LEU A 30 17.77 -4.57 -2.61
C LEU A 30 17.11 -4.21 -3.96
N GLY A 31 17.10 -5.11 -4.94
CA GLY A 31 16.62 -4.83 -6.28
C GLY A 31 17.57 -3.97 -7.12
N LEU A 32 18.84 -3.82 -6.69
CA LEU A 32 19.85 -3.03 -7.38
C LEU A 32 20.57 -3.89 -8.43
N LEU A 33 19.92 -4.10 -9.56
CA LEU A 33 20.40 -4.99 -10.62
C LEU A 33 21.26 -4.27 -11.65
N ARG A 34 21.02 -2.98 -11.88
CA ARG A 34 21.68 -2.15 -12.90
C ARG A 34 22.26 -0.88 -12.30
N VAL A 35 23.19 -0.27 -13.02
CA VAL A 35 23.82 1.00 -12.60
C VAL A 35 22.77 2.08 -12.28
N ARG A 36 21.70 2.20 -13.08
CA ARG A 36 20.60 3.13 -12.82
C ARG A 36 19.93 2.89 -11.45
N ASP A 37 19.80 1.64 -11.05
CA ASP A 37 19.11 1.32 -9.79
C ASP A 37 19.92 1.82 -8.60
N ILE A 38 21.26 1.84 -8.72
CA ILE A 38 22.17 2.44 -7.74
C ILE A 38 22.04 3.96 -7.71
N ILE A 39 21.90 4.61 -8.87
CA ILE A 39 21.73 6.07 -8.97
C ILE A 39 20.43 6.51 -8.30
N PHE A 40 19.35 5.74 -8.44
CA PHE A 40 18.07 6.02 -7.82
C PHE A 40 17.91 5.44 -6.40
N HIS A 41 18.93 4.75 -5.88
CA HIS A 41 18.99 4.33 -4.48
C HIS A 41 19.39 5.52 -3.60
N LEU A 42 18.47 6.47 -3.43
CA LEU A 42 18.71 7.71 -2.70
C LEU A 42 18.93 7.45 -1.19
N PRO A 43 19.71 8.29 -0.50
CA PRO A 43 19.89 8.18 0.93
C PRO A 43 18.55 8.30 1.68
N GLU A 44 18.34 7.49 2.71
CA GLU A 44 17.17 7.61 3.59
C GLU A 44 17.27 8.84 4.50
N ARG A 45 18.48 9.17 4.92
CA ARG A 45 18.79 10.32 5.78
C ARG A 45 20.25 10.73 5.60
N PHE A 46 20.60 11.86 6.20
CA PHE A 46 21.97 12.34 6.28
C PHE A 46 22.41 12.43 7.75
N ILE A 47 23.66 12.06 8.02
CA ILE A 47 24.29 12.29 9.30
C ILE A 47 24.93 13.68 9.24
N THR A 48 24.40 14.59 10.01
CA THR A 48 25.00 15.90 10.29
C THR A 48 25.50 15.89 11.72
N ARG A 49 26.68 16.48 11.97
CA ARG A 49 27.33 16.47 13.27
C ARG A 49 27.43 17.88 13.80
N ARG A 50 27.14 18.05 15.08
CA ARG A 50 27.28 19.34 15.76
C ARG A 50 28.69 19.47 16.34
N PRO A 51 29.46 20.52 15.99
CA PRO A 51 30.72 20.81 16.67
C PRO A 51 30.42 21.27 18.11
N ILE A 52 31.19 20.75 19.04
CA ILE A 52 31.12 21.12 20.46
C ILE A 52 32.53 21.34 21.00
N ASP A 53 32.63 22.28 21.95
CA ASP A 53 33.90 22.61 22.61
C ASP A 53 34.14 21.73 23.85
N ASN A 54 33.08 21.27 24.49
CA ASN A 54 33.13 20.42 25.67
C ASN A 54 31.99 19.39 25.67
N LEU A 55 32.19 18.28 26.37
CA LEU A 55 31.26 17.15 26.44
C LEU A 55 29.97 17.48 27.19
N ASP A 56 30.00 18.43 28.12
CA ASP A 56 28.81 18.86 28.89
C ASP A 56 27.77 19.57 27.99
N ALA A 57 28.20 20.09 26.84
CA ALA A 57 27.34 20.77 25.89
C ALA A 57 26.53 19.80 25.01
N ALA A 58 26.78 18.50 25.07
CA ALA A 58 26.12 17.51 24.24
C ALA A 58 25.07 16.69 25.00
N GLN A 59 24.07 16.23 24.26
CA GLN A 59 23.04 15.33 24.80
C GLN A 59 23.34 13.87 24.39
N GLU A 60 22.85 12.94 25.18
CA GLU A 60 22.91 11.52 24.85
C GLU A 60 22.22 11.22 23.51
N GLY A 61 22.91 10.42 22.67
CA GLY A 61 22.41 10.07 21.34
C GLY A 61 22.76 11.08 20.24
N GLU A 62 23.36 12.22 20.59
CA GLU A 62 23.72 13.27 19.64
C GLU A 62 24.94 12.90 18.79
N GLN A 63 24.93 13.28 17.51
CA GLN A 63 26.07 13.19 16.61
C GLN A 63 26.94 14.44 16.78
N ILE A 64 28.17 14.26 17.25
CA ILE A 64 29.08 15.35 17.63
C ILE A 64 30.40 15.28 16.89
N VAL A 65 31.08 16.44 16.83
CA VAL A 65 32.51 16.58 16.50
C VAL A 65 33.18 17.32 17.64
N ILE A 66 34.21 16.73 18.22
CA ILE A 66 34.92 17.28 19.36
C ILE A 66 36.42 17.02 19.27
N ALA A 67 37.23 17.96 19.77
CA ALA A 67 38.66 17.77 19.98
C ALA A 67 38.90 17.07 21.33
N LEU A 68 39.54 15.92 21.31
CA LEU A 68 39.83 15.12 22.50
C LEU A 68 41.34 14.82 22.60
N ASN A 69 41.94 15.10 23.77
CA ASN A 69 43.30 14.72 24.10
C ASN A 69 43.31 13.27 24.61
N VAL A 70 44.11 12.42 24.03
CA VAL A 70 44.22 10.99 24.37
C VAL A 70 45.02 10.79 25.66
N ILE A 71 44.40 10.25 26.70
CA ILE A 71 45.01 10.01 28.00
C ILE A 71 45.71 8.65 28.04
N GLU A 72 44.96 7.59 27.75
CA GLU A 72 45.46 6.23 27.88
C GLU A 72 44.70 5.22 27.04
N HIS A 73 45.35 4.08 26.76
CA HIS A 73 44.71 2.94 26.12
C HIS A 73 44.49 1.83 27.14
N ARG A 74 43.25 1.36 27.23
CA ARG A 74 42.87 0.23 28.07
C ARG A 74 42.57 -0.99 27.21
N ALA A 75 43.54 -1.92 27.22
CA ALA A 75 43.35 -3.19 26.52
C ALA A 75 42.30 -4.04 27.23
N SER A 76 41.48 -4.75 26.47
CA SER A 76 40.54 -5.71 27.01
C SER A 76 41.24 -6.99 27.50
N HIS A 77 40.80 -7.51 28.64
CA HIS A 77 41.11 -8.86 29.05
C HIS A 77 40.04 -9.81 28.49
N GLY A 78 40.40 -10.60 27.47
CA GLY A 78 39.49 -11.54 26.81
C GLY A 78 38.66 -10.96 25.65
N ARG A 79 37.37 -11.24 25.59
CA ARG A 79 36.44 -10.82 24.50
C ARG A 79 35.85 -9.41 24.65
N GLY A 80 36.28 -8.63 25.63
CA GLY A 80 35.74 -7.30 25.90
C GLY A 80 36.21 -6.24 24.86
N PRO A 81 35.65 -5.02 24.91
CA PRO A 81 36.02 -3.93 24.03
C PRO A 81 37.39 -3.33 24.38
N TYR A 82 38.10 -2.87 23.35
CA TYR A 82 39.27 -2.01 23.51
C TYR A 82 38.81 -0.57 23.73
N ARG A 83 39.29 0.10 24.78
CA ARG A 83 38.91 1.46 25.14
C ARG A 83 40.08 2.41 25.09
N VAL A 84 39.86 3.59 24.57
CA VAL A 84 40.80 4.71 24.63
C VAL A 84 40.13 5.80 25.46
N LEU A 85 40.73 6.15 26.58
CA LEU A 85 40.29 7.28 27.39
C LEU A 85 40.88 8.56 26.83
N ALA A 86 40.01 9.53 26.61
CA ALA A 86 40.38 10.84 26.12
C ALA A 86 39.59 11.92 26.88
N GLN A 87 40.13 13.12 26.97
CA GLN A 87 39.52 14.26 27.66
C GLN A 87 39.34 15.44 26.71
N ASP A 88 38.30 16.23 26.95
CA ASP A 88 38.10 17.52 26.30
C ASP A 88 38.97 18.64 26.92
N GLY A 89 38.86 19.84 26.37
CA GLY A 89 39.56 21.04 26.90
C GLY A 89 39.10 21.47 28.29
N ALA A 90 37.97 21.02 28.78
CA ALA A 90 37.42 21.30 30.12
C ALA A 90 37.81 20.22 31.15
N GLY A 91 38.41 19.10 30.70
CA GLY A 91 38.82 17.98 31.56
C GLY A 91 37.80 16.87 31.68
N ASN A 92 36.64 16.93 30.95
CA ASN A 92 35.68 15.85 30.95
C ASN A 92 36.22 14.65 30.18
N VAL A 93 36.04 13.45 30.76
CA VAL A 93 36.57 12.22 30.20
C VAL A 93 35.52 11.47 29.40
N CYS A 94 35.91 11.02 28.19
CA CYS A 94 35.10 10.18 27.32
C CYS A 94 35.85 8.89 26.95
N SER A 95 35.14 7.79 26.82
CA SER A 95 35.67 6.50 26.35
C SER A 95 35.38 6.32 24.86
N LEU A 96 36.45 6.24 24.03
CA LEU A 96 36.32 5.80 22.64
C LEU A 96 36.44 4.28 22.62
N THR A 97 35.32 3.61 22.32
CA THR A 97 35.17 2.16 22.50
C THR A 97 35.23 1.43 21.16
N TYR A 98 36.10 0.43 21.02
CA TYR A 98 36.28 -0.34 19.80
C TYR A 98 36.10 -1.84 20.06
N PHE A 99 35.36 -2.51 19.17
CA PHE A 99 35.20 -3.96 19.20
C PHE A 99 35.95 -4.65 18.05
N GLY A 100 36.41 -5.87 18.31
CA GLY A 100 37.04 -6.73 17.30
C GLY A 100 38.32 -6.15 16.70
N ARG A 101 38.48 -6.27 15.38
CA ARG A 101 39.73 -5.86 14.68
C ARG A 101 39.96 -4.35 14.65
N ALA A 102 38.95 -3.55 14.91
CA ALA A 102 39.05 -2.09 14.93
C ALA A 102 40.03 -1.57 16.03
N SER A 103 40.28 -2.36 17.06
CA SER A 103 41.27 -2.04 18.10
C SER A 103 42.69 -1.79 17.59
N TYR A 104 43.11 -2.46 16.51
CA TYR A 104 44.42 -2.22 15.89
C TYR A 104 44.51 -0.83 15.25
N THR A 105 43.45 -0.39 14.64
CA THR A 105 43.35 0.93 14.00
C THR A 105 43.35 2.04 15.05
N ALA A 106 42.67 1.82 16.17
CA ALA A 106 42.59 2.78 17.27
C ALA A 106 43.97 3.20 17.82
N LYS A 107 44.91 2.25 17.99
CA LYS A 107 46.27 2.55 18.46
C LYS A 107 47.04 3.49 17.54
N LYS A 108 46.80 3.38 16.23
CA LYS A 108 47.49 4.21 15.23
C LYS A 108 46.86 5.59 15.11
N LEU A 109 45.51 5.68 15.20
CA LEU A 109 44.80 6.92 15.02
C LEU A 109 44.74 7.81 16.25
N LEU A 110 44.97 7.24 17.44
CA LEU A 110 44.80 7.91 18.74
C LEU A 110 46.07 7.77 19.61
N PRO A 111 47.21 8.41 19.25
CA PRO A 111 48.44 8.35 20.05
C PRO A 111 48.22 9.03 21.42
N VAL A 112 48.78 8.45 22.47
CA VAL A 112 48.70 9.01 23.83
C VAL A 112 49.39 10.37 23.89
N GLY A 113 48.76 11.34 24.52
CA GLY A 113 49.26 12.71 24.67
C GLY A 113 48.95 13.63 23.50
N GLU A 114 48.36 13.11 22.41
CA GLU A 114 48.00 13.92 21.26
C GLU A 114 46.49 14.26 21.24
N THR A 115 46.16 15.41 20.69
CA THR A 115 44.78 15.82 20.47
C THR A 115 44.31 15.33 19.10
N ARG A 116 43.11 14.78 19.02
CA ARG A 116 42.46 14.34 17.79
C ARG A 116 41.04 14.90 17.73
N TRP A 117 40.61 15.27 16.54
CA TRP A 117 39.21 15.55 16.26
C TRP A 117 38.50 14.21 16.06
N VAL A 118 37.46 14.00 16.88
CA VAL A 118 36.66 12.77 16.90
C VAL A 118 35.24 13.11 16.53
N ALA A 119 34.65 12.37 15.58
CA ALA A 119 33.27 12.47 15.18
C ALA A 119 32.53 11.16 15.46
N GLY A 120 31.35 11.23 16.04
CA GLY A 120 30.54 10.06 16.31
C GLY A 120 29.34 10.36 17.21
N ARG A 121 28.59 9.32 17.50
CA ARG A 121 27.44 9.40 18.39
C ARG A 121 27.90 9.31 19.84
N LEU A 122 27.50 10.29 20.65
CA LEU A 122 27.74 10.30 22.09
C LEU A 122 26.67 9.48 22.81
N ASP A 123 27.09 8.48 23.57
CA ASP A 123 26.21 7.62 24.38
C ASP A 123 26.77 7.54 25.82
N HIS A 124 26.01 6.95 26.73
CA HIS A 124 26.46 6.64 28.09
C HIS A 124 26.67 5.13 28.28
N TYR A 125 27.69 4.78 29.06
CA TYR A 125 27.87 3.45 29.59
C TYR A 125 28.09 3.50 31.10
N GLY A 126 27.04 3.25 31.86
CA GLY A 126 27.03 3.62 33.30
C GLY A 126 27.14 5.13 33.47
N ASP A 127 28.06 5.57 34.31
CA ASP A 127 28.30 7.00 34.56
C ASP A 127 29.35 7.61 33.60
N MET A 128 29.82 6.86 32.60
CA MET A 128 30.88 7.34 31.69
C MET A 128 30.31 7.64 30.31
N LEU A 129 30.67 8.81 29.78
CA LEU A 129 30.42 9.15 28.39
C LEU A 129 31.26 8.28 27.45
N GLN A 130 30.67 7.81 26.36
CA GLN A 130 31.38 7.02 25.36
C GLN A 130 30.97 7.36 23.93
N ILE A 131 31.91 7.15 23.00
CA ILE A 131 31.65 7.07 21.57
C ILE A 131 32.07 5.68 21.12
N VAL A 132 31.10 4.89 20.66
CA VAL A 132 31.34 3.52 20.19
C VAL A 132 31.66 3.56 18.70
N HIS A 133 32.82 3.03 18.31
CA HIS A 133 33.30 3.06 16.93
C HIS A 133 33.19 4.46 16.31
N PRO A 134 34.00 5.45 16.78
CA PRO A 134 33.97 6.78 16.16
C PRO A 134 33.94 6.72 14.64
N ASP A 135 33.06 7.49 14.01
CA ASP A 135 32.91 7.52 12.56
C ASP A 135 34.19 8.05 11.87
N HIS A 136 34.77 9.10 12.47
CA HIS A 136 35.98 9.73 12.00
C HIS A 136 36.92 10.09 13.17
N VAL A 137 38.21 9.92 12.92
CA VAL A 137 39.29 10.40 13.79
C VAL A 137 40.37 11.02 12.89
N VAL A 138 40.61 12.33 13.05
CA VAL A 138 41.58 13.09 12.24
C VAL A 138 42.49 13.95 13.11
N GLU A 139 43.65 14.32 12.61
CA GLU A 139 44.62 15.18 13.31
C GLU A 139 44.14 16.63 13.34
N ASP A 140 43.76 17.14 12.16
CA ASP A 140 43.24 18.48 11.95
C ASP A 140 41.95 18.44 11.13
N GLY A 141 41.13 19.51 11.20
CA GLY A 141 39.98 19.67 10.32
C GLY A 141 38.63 19.41 10.98
N GLY A 142 38.48 19.72 12.27
CA GLY A 142 37.21 19.65 12.99
C GLY A 142 36.07 20.38 12.28
N ASP A 143 36.34 21.58 11.72
CA ASP A 143 35.35 22.34 10.94
C ASP A 143 34.91 21.61 9.66
N THR A 144 35.83 20.88 9.03
CA THR A 144 35.51 20.06 7.84
C THR A 144 34.61 18.89 8.22
N LEU A 145 34.90 18.21 9.34
CA LEU A 145 34.06 17.13 9.86
C LEU A 145 32.66 17.63 10.27
N ALA A 146 32.59 18.82 10.89
CA ALA A 146 31.34 19.41 11.31
C ALA A 146 30.43 19.78 10.12
N ARG A 147 31.02 20.19 9.00
CA ARG A 147 30.29 20.51 7.76
C ARG A 147 29.99 19.28 6.89
N LEU A 148 30.57 18.14 7.21
CA LEU A 148 30.37 16.91 6.44
C LEU A 148 28.97 16.36 6.67
N SER A 149 28.18 16.34 5.60
CA SER A 149 26.87 15.67 5.56
C SER A 149 27.07 14.31 4.89
N GLU A 150 26.89 13.23 5.65
CA GLU A 150 27.12 11.87 5.16
C GLU A 150 25.81 11.16 4.85
N PRO A 151 25.64 10.67 3.60
CA PRO A 151 24.44 9.95 3.22
C PRO A 151 24.38 8.57 3.90
N VAL A 152 23.21 8.23 4.43
CA VAL A 152 22.89 6.90 4.97
C VAL A 152 21.95 6.20 4.02
N TYR A 153 22.42 5.13 3.41
CA TYR A 153 21.66 4.31 2.47
C TYR A 153 21.03 3.11 3.17
N ARG A 154 19.90 2.66 2.65
CA ARG A 154 19.34 1.37 3.02
C ARG A 154 20.29 0.24 2.64
N LEU A 155 20.51 -0.68 3.56
CA LEU A 155 21.44 -1.80 3.40
C LEU A 155 20.71 -3.14 3.44
N SER A 156 21.37 -4.15 2.89
CA SER A 156 21.08 -5.56 3.11
C SER A 156 22.27 -6.25 3.77
N GLU A 157 22.05 -7.43 4.30
CA GLU A 157 23.09 -8.23 4.93
C GLU A 157 24.30 -8.44 3.98
N GLY A 158 25.50 -8.08 4.44
CA GLY A 158 26.74 -8.15 3.66
C GLY A 158 27.10 -6.89 2.87
N LEU A 159 26.24 -5.87 2.82
CA LEU A 159 26.53 -4.55 2.27
C LEU A 159 26.84 -3.56 3.41
N THR A 160 27.79 -2.66 3.20
CA THR A 160 28.19 -1.63 4.17
C THR A 160 28.07 -0.22 3.59
N GLN A 161 27.85 0.81 4.43
CA GLN A 161 27.75 2.21 3.99
C GLN A 161 28.92 2.66 3.10
N PRO A 162 30.21 2.41 3.43
CA PRO A 162 31.29 2.81 2.56
C PRO A 162 31.28 2.13 1.19
N LYS A 163 30.81 0.86 1.12
CA LYS A 163 30.73 0.15 -0.16
C LYS A 163 29.65 0.72 -1.05
N ILE A 164 28.43 0.91 -0.52
CA ILE A 164 27.35 1.48 -1.33
C ILE A 164 27.67 2.91 -1.76
N ALA A 165 28.26 3.73 -0.89
CA ALA A 165 28.68 5.09 -1.24
C ALA A 165 29.71 5.11 -2.37
N ALA A 166 30.68 4.18 -2.36
CA ALA A 166 31.65 4.02 -3.44
C ALA A 166 31.00 3.62 -4.77
N LEU A 167 30.01 2.71 -4.73
CA LEU A 167 29.24 2.32 -5.92
C LEU A 167 28.39 3.47 -6.46
N VAL A 168 27.74 4.22 -5.59
CA VAL A 168 26.97 5.43 -5.96
C VAL A 168 27.87 6.45 -6.65
N LYS A 169 29.05 6.72 -6.11
CA LYS A 169 30.02 7.62 -6.72
C LYS A 169 30.40 7.19 -8.15
N GLN A 170 30.68 5.90 -8.34
CA GLN A 170 30.99 5.35 -9.67
C GLN A 170 29.77 5.43 -10.62
N ALA A 171 28.58 5.14 -10.12
CA ALA A 171 27.35 5.19 -10.90
C ALA A 171 27.02 6.64 -11.35
N LEU A 172 27.14 7.61 -10.45
CA LEU A 172 26.94 9.04 -10.76
C LEU A 172 27.95 9.59 -11.77
N ALA A 173 29.17 9.03 -11.82
CA ALA A 173 30.16 9.39 -12.84
C ALA A 173 29.78 8.91 -14.25
N ARG A 174 28.84 7.97 -14.37
CA ARG A 174 28.32 7.46 -15.65
C ARG A 174 27.05 8.18 -16.13
N LEU A 175 26.59 9.21 -15.41
CA LEU A 175 25.44 10.00 -15.85
C LEU A 175 25.75 10.67 -17.19
N PRO A 176 24.93 10.43 -18.22
CA PRO A 176 25.09 11.10 -19.50
C PRO A 176 24.63 12.55 -19.43
N ASP A 177 25.16 13.35 -20.32
CA ASP A 177 24.60 14.67 -20.60
C ASP A 177 23.29 14.49 -21.42
N MET A 178 22.18 14.94 -20.83
CA MET A 178 20.86 14.80 -21.43
C MET A 178 20.25 16.18 -21.65
N PRO A 179 19.56 16.41 -22.78
CA PRO A 179 18.81 17.64 -22.97
C PRO A 179 17.73 17.76 -21.87
N GLU A 180 17.53 18.96 -21.40
CA GLU A 180 16.49 19.24 -20.40
C GLU A 180 15.09 19.08 -21.03
N TRP A 181 14.18 18.41 -20.32
CA TRP A 181 12.81 18.18 -20.78
C TRP A 181 11.76 19.03 -20.07
N ILE A 182 12.16 19.74 -19.00
CA ILE A 182 11.29 20.69 -18.32
C ILE A 182 11.60 22.09 -18.87
N GLU A 183 10.55 22.89 -19.05
CA GLU A 183 10.71 24.27 -19.50
C GLU A 183 11.60 25.07 -18.53
N VAL A 184 12.51 25.85 -19.09
CA VAL A 184 13.47 26.68 -18.33
C VAL A 184 12.76 27.61 -17.33
N ALA A 185 11.60 28.16 -17.75
CA ALA A 185 10.80 29.02 -16.89
C ALA A 185 10.27 28.28 -15.64
N GLN A 186 9.88 27.01 -15.77
CA GLN A 186 9.42 26.19 -14.66
C GLN A 186 10.58 25.83 -13.72
N LEU A 187 11.74 25.45 -14.27
CA LEU A 187 12.93 25.18 -13.47
C LEU A 187 13.34 26.39 -12.62
N ALA A 188 13.35 27.58 -13.26
CA ALA A 188 13.69 28.82 -12.57
C ALA A 188 12.67 29.20 -11.47
N LYS A 189 11.39 29.01 -11.74
CA LYS A 189 10.30 29.29 -10.79
C LYS A 189 10.39 28.42 -9.54
N GLU A 190 10.65 27.14 -9.69
CA GLU A 190 10.71 26.17 -8.59
C GLU A 190 12.13 26.08 -7.98
N GLY A 191 13.13 26.72 -8.56
CA GLY A 191 14.52 26.65 -8.12
C GLY A 191 15.14 25.26 -8.32
N TRP A 192 14.66 24.49 -9.29
CA TRP A 192 15.14 23.15 -9.53
C TRP A 192 16.41 23.12 -10.41
N PRO A 193 17.40 22.28 -10.04
CA PRO A 193 18.57 22.06 -10.89
C PRO A 193 18.23 21.18 -12.09
N ALA A 194 19.15 21.13 -13.06
CA ALA A 194 19.11 20.15 -14.15
C ALA A 194 19.11 18.73 -13.62
N TRP A 195 18.54 17.79 -14.37
CA TRP A 195 18.34 16.40 -13.93
C TRP A 195 19.59 15.71 -13.35
N ALA A 196 20.73 15.78 -14.05
CA ALA A 196 21.96 15.16 -13.59
C ALA A 196 22.50 15.80 -12.30
N ASP A 197 22.33 17.11 -12.16
CA ASP A 197 22.73 17.85 -10.95
C ASP A 197 21.76 17.59 -9.80
N ALA A 198 20.45 17.44 -10.08
CA ALA A 198 19.48 16.99 -9.10
C ALA A 198 19.86 15.65 -8.47
N LEU A 199 20.26 14.67 -9.30
CA LEU A 199 20.74 13.37 -8.82
C LEU A 199 22.00 13.50 -7.96
N ARG A 200 23.00 14.28 -8.40
CA ARG A 200 24.23 14.50 -7.63
C ARG A 200 23.96 15.18 -6.29
N SER A 201 23.14 16.22 -6.30
CA SER A 201 22.80 17.00 -5.10
C SER A 201 21.90 16.22 -4.14
N ALA A 202 20.99 15.38 -4.64
CA ALA A 202 20.16 14.48 -3.82
C ALA A 202 21.00 13.47 -3.03
N HIS A 203 22.13 13.00 -3.59
CA HIS A 203 23.08 12.14 -2.89
C HIS A 203 23.99 12.87 -1.90
N LYS A 204 24.10 14.20 -2.01
CA LYS A 204 24.89 15.03 -1.10
C LYS A 204 24.06 15.67 0.01
N GLY A 205 22.74 15.67 -0.10
CA GLY A 205 21.84 16.34 0.85
C GLY A 205 21.81 17.85 0.70
N GLU A 206 22.02 18.37 -0.50
CA GLU A 206 22.06 19.80 -0.82
C GLU A 206 20.63 20.35 -1.08
N GLY A 207 19.87 20.63 -0.01
CA GLY A 207 18.53 21.21 -0.09
C GLY A 207 17.42 20.22 -0.44
N GLU A 208 16.17 20.73 -0.49
CA GLU A 208 14.97 19.93 -0.83
C GLU A 208 14.69 19.93 -2.34
N GLY A 209 14.98 21.01 -3.06
CA GLY A 209 14.70 21.16 -4.48
C GLY A 209 15.17 20.02 -5.40
N PRO A 210 16.36 19.40 -5.19
CA PRO A 210 16.79 18.23 -5.96
C PRO A 210 15.86 17.04 -5.84
N ARG A 211 15.34 16.74 -4.65
CA ARG A 211 14.37 15.64 -4.45
C ARG A 211 13.01 15.94 -5.06
N ASP A 212 12.54 17.16 -4.93
CA ASP A 212 11.28 17.61 -5.54
C ASP A 212 11.36 17.53 -7.06
N ARG A 213 12.51 17.91 -7.64
CA ARG A 213 12.76 17.75 -9.07
C ARG A 213 12.64 16.28 -9.51
N LEU A 214 13.30 15.36 -8.81
CA LEU A 214 13.25 13.94 -9.14
C LEU A 214 11.85 13.34 -8.94
N ALA A 215 11.14 13.76 -7.90
CA ALA A 215 9.74 13.38 -7.67
C ALA A 215 8.82 13.87 -8.80
N TYR A 216 9.03 15.10 -9.28
CA TYR A 216 8.30 15.64 -10.43
C TYR A 216 8.57 14.83 -11.70
N ASP A 217 9.83 14.49 -11.97
CA ASP A 217 10.21 13.68 -13.13
C ASP A 217 9.53 12.30 -13.11
N GLU A 218 9.51 11.63 -11.96
CA GLU A 218 8.85 10.34 -11.78
C GLU A 218 7.34 10.45 -12.05
N LEU A 219 6.67 11.46 -11.48
CA LEU A 219 5.26 11.71 -11.71
C LEU A 219 4.95 12.08 -13.15
N LEU A 220 5.80 12.89 -13.79
CA LEU A 220 5.68 13.26 -15.20
C LEU A 220 5.82 12.03 -16.09
N ALA A 221 6.86 11.23 -15.89
CA ALA A 221 7.10 10.01 -16.66
C ALA A 221 5.94 9.02 -16.52
N ASN A 222 5.44 8.80 -15.30
CA ASN A 222 4.27 7.96 -15.04
C ASN A 222 3.02 8.51 -15.76
N SER A 223 2.76 9.81 -15.64
CA SER A 223 1.61 10.45 -16.29
C SER A 223 1.66 10.34 -17.81
N LEU A 224 2.84 10.56 -18.41
CA LEU A 224 3.03 10.39 -19.86
C LEU A 224 2.83 8.94 -20.30
N ALA A 225 3.36 7.97 -19.54
CA ALA A 225 3.15 6.55 -19.83
C ALA A 225 1.66 6.18 -19.81
N LEU A 226 0.91 6.65 -18.80
CA LEU A 226 -0.54 6.44 -18.72
C LEU A 226 -1.30 7.12 -19.86
N MET A 227 -0.91 8.34 -20.25
CA MET A 227 -1.50 9.03 -21.40
C MET A 227 -1.26 8.29 -22.72
N LEU A 228 -0.07 7.72 -22.92
CA LEU A 228 0.23 6.89 -24.10
C LEU A 228 -0.61 5.62 -24.12
N VAL A 229 -0.76 4.93 -22.98
CA VAL A 229 -1.65 3.76 -22.86
C VAL A 229 -3.09 4.15 -23.16
N ARG A 230 -3.55 5.31 -22.65
CA ARG A 230 -4.89 5.83 -22.93
C ARG A 230 -5.09 6.12 -24.43
N ALA A 231 -4.10 6.74 -25.07
CA ALA A 231 -4.15 7.02 -26.52
C ALA A 231 -4.20 5.73 -27.35
N ASP A 232 -3.38 4.73 -26.99
CA ASP A 232 -3.40 3.40 -27.63
C ASP A 232 -4.75 2.72 -27.46
N ASN A 233 -5.30 2.70 -26.25
CA ASN A 233 -6.62 2.14 -25.98
C ASN A 233 -7.73 2.82 -26.80
N ARG A 234 -7.71 4.16 -26.89
CA ARG A 234 -8.68 4.92 -27.68
C ARG A 234 -8.54 4.72 -29.20
N SER A 235 -7.37 4.33 -29.69
CA SER A 235 -7.16 4.00 -31.10
C SER A 235 -7.74 2.63 -31.48
N ARG A 236 -8.03 1.76 -30.51
CA ARG A 236 -8.66 0.45 -30.73
C ARG A 236 -10.15 0.64 -31.02
N ARG A 237 -10.70 -0.21 -31.89
CA ARG A 237 -12.14 -0.21 -32.14
C ARG A 237 -12.88 -0.98 -31.05
N GLY A 238 -13.75 -0.29 -30.33
CA GLY A 238 -14.73 -0.84 -29.41
C GLY A 238 -15.99 -1.32 -30.13
N GLN A 239 -16.92 -1.84 -29.37
CA GLN A 239 -18.26 -2.19 -29.82
C GLN A 239 -19.23 -1.12 -29.30
N MET A 240 -19.91 -0.37 -30.18
CA MET A 240 -20.97 0.54 -29.73
C MET A 240 -22.12 -0.25 -29.12
N LEU A 241 -22.42 0.00 -27.85
CA LEU A 241 -23.51 -0.62 -27.11
C LEU A 241 -24.62 0.42 -26.91
N ARG A 242 -25.66 0.34 -27.72
CA ARG A 242 -26.84 1.23 -27.65
C ARG A 242 -27.99 0.41 -27.10
N GLY A 243 -28.28 0.58 -25.82
CA GLY A 243 -29.45 -0.02 -25.19
C GLY A 243 -30.73 0.66 -25.66
N ASP A 244 -31.79 -0.12 -25.84
CA ASP A 244 -33.11 0.37 -26.24
C ASP A 244 -34.04 0.66 -25.03
N GLY A 245 -33.57 0.43 -23.79
CA GLY A 245 -34.32 0.62 -22.56
C GLY A 245 -35.23 -0.57 -22.20
N SER A 246 -35.33 -1.57 -23.05
CA SER A 246 -36.33 -2.66 -22.90
C SER A 246 -36.19 -3.48 -21.60
N LEU A 247 -34.99 -3.61 -21.07
CA LEU A 247 -34.71 -4.28 -19.79
C LEU A 247 -34.75 -3.27 -18.64
N ARG A 248 -34.12 -2.12 -18.78
CA ARG A 248 -34.01 -1.09 -17.73
C ARG A 248 -35.38 -0.51 -17.34
N ASP A 249 -36.31 -0.33 -18.27
CA ASP A 249 -37.69 0.15 -17.98
C ASP A 249 -38.46 -0.83 -17.09
N ARG A 250 -38.09 -2.09 -17.05
CA ARG A 250 -38.68 -3.12 -16.18
C ARG A 250 -37.97 -3.22 -14.84
N LEU A 251 -36.79 -2.60 -14.66
CA LEU A 251 -36.05 -2.62 -13.41
C LEU A 251 -36.89 -1.95 -12.30
N ARG A 252 -37.09 -2.62 -11.19
CA ARG A 252 -37.85 -2.13 -10.03
C ARG A 252 -36.93 -2.13 -8.81
N LEU A 253 -36.44 -0.95 -8.47
CA LEU A 253 -35.60 -0.77 -7.29
C LEU A 253 -36.49 -0.36 -6.09
N PRO A 254 -36.23 -0.85 -4.87
CA PRO A 254 -36.96 -0.49 -3.67
C PRO A 254 -36.64 0.93 -3.16
N TYR A 255 -35.79 1.67 -3.87
CA TYR A 255 -35.32 3.02 -3.54
C TYR A 255 -35.14 3.85 -4.82
N THR A 256 -35.05 5.16 -4.65
CA THR A 256 -34.76 6.09 -5.74
C THR A 256 -33.24 6.27 -5.88
N LEU A 257 -32.75 6.27 -7.12
CA LEU A 257 -31.33 6.55 -7.41
C LEU A 257 -30.98 7.99 -7.00
N THR A 258 -29.80 8.15 -6.40
CA THR A 258 -29.25 9.48 -6.07
C THR A 258 -28.85 10.25 -7.33
N GLY A 259 -28.66 11.57 -7.20
CA GLY A 259 -28.16 12.40 -8.30
C GLY A 259 -26.81 11.92 -8.84
N ALA A 260 -25.90 11.54 -7.94
CA ALA A 260 -24.59 11.00 -8.29
C ALA A 260 -24.68 9.67 -9.07
N GLN A 261 -25.58 8.78 -8.68
CA GLN A 261 -25.79 7.51 -9.39
C GLN A 261 -26.34 7.76 -10.80
N LYS A 262 -27.35 8.62 -10.95
CA LYS A 262 -27.94 8.99 -12.26
C LYS A 262 -26.89 9.63 -13.18
N ARG A 263 -26.10 10.55 -12.66
CA ARG A 263 -24.97 11.18 -13.39
C ARG A 263 -23.97 10.13 -13.87
N SER A 264 -23.54 9.24 -12.99
CA SER A 264 -22.57 8.20 -13.33
C SER A 264 -23.11 7.21 -14.37
N ILE A 265 -24.40 6.83 -14.29
CA ILE A 265 -25.06 6.00 -15.31
C ILE A 265 -25.03 6.70 -16.66
N ALA A 266 -25.40 7.99 -16.73
CA ALA A 266 -25.40 8.76 -17.96
C ALA A 266 -23.99 8.90 -18.59
N GLU A 267 -22.95 9.10 -17.76
CA GLU A 267 -21.56 9.13 -18.19
C GLU A 267 -21.14 7.78 -18.80
N ILE A 268 -21.47 6.67 -18.14
CA ILE A 268 -21.18 5.31 -18.59
C ILE A 268 -21.93 5.01 -19.90
N GLU A 269 -23.20 5.34 -19.98
CA GLU A 269 -24.02 5.15 -21.18
C GLU A 269 -23.46 5.95 -22.38
N GLY A 270 -23.03 7.20 -22.14
CA GLY A 270 -22.37 8.01 -23.14
C GLY A 270 -21.09 7.38 -23.69
N ASP A 271 -20.29 6.76 -22.81
CA ASP A 271 -19.07 6.06 -23.24
C ASP A 271 -19.37 4.75 -23.98
N LEU A 272 -20.37 3.97 -23.52
CA LEU A 272 -20.76 2.71 -24.16
C LEU A 272 -21.25 2.90 -25.60
N GLN A 273 -21.78 4.08 -25.92
CA GLN A 273 -22.25 4.44 -27.26
C GLN A 273 -21.14 4.84 -28.23
N GLN A 274 -19.88 4.99 -27.76
CA GLN A 274 -18.73 5.37 -28.59
C GLN A 274 -18.13 4.15 -29.32
N ASP A 275 -17.43 4.41 -30.43
CA ASP A 275 -16.65 3.39 -31.17
C ASP A 275 -15.30 3.09 -30.52
N ALA A 276 -14.92 3.81 -29.47
CA ALA A 276 -13.74 3.55 -28.65
C ALA A 276 -14.11 2.74 -27.41
N PRO A 277 -13.28 1.77 -26.97
CA PRO A 277 -13.57 1.02 -25.77
C PRO A 277 -13.53 1.92 -24.53
N MET A 278 -14.60 1.91 -23.74
CA MET A 278 -14.63 2.59 -22.44
C MET A 278 -13.61 1.96 -21.51
N LEU A 279 -12.87 2.80 -20.81
CA LEU A 279 -12.06 2.42 -19.65
C LEU A 279 -12.36 3.41 -18.53
N ARG A 280 -13.27 3.05 -17.61
CA ARG A 280 -13.81 3.96 -16.61
C ARG A 280 -13.72 3.38 -15.20
N LEU A 281 -13.36 4.24 -14.25
CA LEU A 281 -13.35 3.94 -12.81
C LEU A 281 -14.59 4.53 -12.15
N LEU A 282 -15.42 3.68 -11.55
CA LEU A 282 -16.52 4.07 -10.69
C LEU A 282 -16.05 4.09 -9.24
N GLN A 283 -15.84 5.28 -8.71
CA GLN A 283 -15.38 5.50 -7.34
C GLN A 283 -16.55 5.89 -6.44
N GLY A 284 -16.66 5.26 -5.29
CA GLY A 284 -17.68 5.60 -4.30
C GLY A 284 -17.46 4.82 -3.02
N ASP A 285 -17.86 5.40 -1.91
CA ASP A 285 -17.73 4.79 -0.59
C ASP A 285 -18.42 3.42 -0.51
N VAL A 286 -18.09 2.64 0.51
CA VAL A 286 -18.79 1.37 0.76
C VAL A 286 -20.28 1.66 0.98
N GLY A 287 -21.16 1.01 0.19
CA GLY A 287 -22.61 1.25 0.26
C GLY A 287 -23.12 2.48 -0.51
N ALA A 288 -22.30 3.18 -1.29
CA ALA A 288 -22.77 4.27 -2.17
C ALA A 288 -23.61 3.79 -3.37
N GLY A 289 -23.79 2.46 -3.51
CA GLY A 289 -24.61 1.87 -4.57
C GLY A 289 -23.87 1.65 -5.88
N LYS A 290 -22.57 1.37 -5.86
CA LYS A 290 -21.80 1.01 -7.06
C LYS A 290 -22.40 -0.16 -7.83
N THR A 291 -22.93 -1.16 -7.11
CA THR A 291 -23.53 -2.37 -7.70
C THR A 291 -24.76 -2.07 -8.58
N VAL A 292 -25.62 -1.11 -8.20
CA VAL A 292 -26.76 -0.75 -9.04
C VAL A 292 -26.35 0.00 -10.29
N VAL A 293 -25.32 0.86 -10.21
CA VAL A 293 -24.75 1.53 -11.39
C VAL A 293 -24.12 0.51 -12.35
N ALA A 294 -23.41 -0.49 -11.80
CA ALA A 294 -22.87 -1.59 -12.58
C ALA A 294 -23.97 -2.45 -13.24
N LEU A 295 -25.08 -2.72 -12.53
CA LEU A 295 -26.23 -3.43 -13.09
C LEU A 295 -26.83 -2.68 -14.28
N GLU A 296 -27.07 -1.38 -14.15
CA GLU A 296 -27.57 -0.54 -15.24
C GLU A 296 -26.66 -0.62 -16.47
N ALA A 297 -25.33 -0.52 -16.27
CA ALA A 297 -24.36 -0.67 -17.37
C ALA A 297 -24.41 -2.06 -18.02
N MET A 298 -24.56 -3.13 -17.22
CA MET A 298 -24.68 -4.50 -17.74
C MET A 298 -26.01 -4.73 -18.50
N LEU A 299 -27.09 -4.11 -18.05
CA LEU A 299 -28.38 -4.16 -18.75
C LEU A 299 -28.30 -3.40 -20.08
N ILE A 300 -27.61 -2.25 -20.17
CA ILE A 300 -27.35 -1.55 -21.44
C ILE A 300 -26.62 -2.49 -22.42
N ALA A 301 -25.64 -3.24 -21.95
CA ALA A 301 -24.92 -4.19 -22.81
C ALA A 301 -25.86 -5.32 -23.29
N ALA A 302 -26.70 -5.87 -22.42
CA ALA A 302 -27.67 -6.90 -22.75
C ALA A 302 -28.73 -6.41 -23.74
N GLU A 303 -29.27 -5.20 -23.57
CA GLU A 303 -30.18 -4.53 -24.51
C GLU A 303 -29.56 -4.36 -25.90
N ALA A 304 -28.27 -4.11 -25.97
CA ALA A 304 -27.52 -4.02 -27.23
C ALA A 304 -27.15 -5.41 -27.84
N GLY A 305 -27.62 -6.51 -27.27
CA GLY A 305 -27.31 -7.87 -27.72
C GLY A 305 -25.87 -8.32 -27.42
N ALA A 306 -25.23 -7.70 -26.44
CA ALA A 306 -23.92 -8.08 -25.96
C ALA A 306 -24.00 -8.68 -24.56
N GLN A 307 -22.99 -9.48 -24.20
CA GLN A 307 -22.88 -10.09 -22.88
C GLN A 307 -22.02 -9.21 -21.97
N ALA A 308 -22.32 -9.25 -20.66
CA ALA A 308 -21.50 -8.63 -19.64
C ALA A 308 -20.89 -9.64 -18.68
N ALA A 309 -19.67 -9.39 -18.23
CA ALA A 309 -18.97 -10.22 -17.26
C ALA A 309 -18.56 -9.39 -16.04
N MET A 310 -18.97 -9.82 -14.83
CA MET A 310 -18.57 -9.16 -13.59
C MET A 310 -17.57 -10.00 -12.82
N LEU A 311 -16.40 -9.45 -12.60
CA LEU A 311 -15.30 -10.06 -11.87
C LEU A 311 -15.31 -9.60 -10.41
N ALA A 312 -15.37 -10.56 -9.50
CA ALA A 312 -15.21 -10.35 -8.07
C ALA A 312 -13.90 -10.99 -7.56
N PRO A 313 -13.21 -10.39 -6.57
CA PRO A 313 -11.91 -10.88 -6.10
C PRO A 313 -11.99 -12.21 -5.33
N THR A 314 -13.14 -12.56 -4.78
CA THR A 314 -13.34 -13.81 -4.03
C THR A 314 -14.66 -14.48 -4.41
N GLU A 315 -14.77 -15.79 -4.19
CA GLU A 315 -16.01 -16.55 -4.44
C GLU A 315 -17.19 -16.04 -3.60
N ILE A 316 -16.92 -15.65 -2.36
CA ILE A 316 -17.98 -15.14 -1.46
C ILE A 316 -18.58 -13.86 -2.03
N LEU A 317 -17.72 -12.93 -2.48
CA LEU A 317 -18.22 -11.72 -3.14
C LEU A 317 -18.90 -12.01 -4.47
N ALA A 318 -18.39 -12.96 -5.26
CA ALA A 318 -19.06 -13.36 -6.50
C ALA A 318 -20.46 -13.88 -6.24
N ARG A 319 -20.67 -14.72 -5.21
CA ARG A 319 -22.00 -15.20 -4.79
C ARG A 319 -22.90 -14.08 -4.32
N GLN A 320 -22.38 -13.16 -3.50
CA GLN A 320 -23.17 -12.00 -3.03
C GLN A 320 -23.58 -11.09 -4.18
N HIS A 321 -22.67 -10.77 -5.10
CA HIS A 321 -23.02 -9.99 -6.28
C HIS A 321 -24.07 -10.72 -7.13
N TYR A 322 -23.87 -12.02 -7.37
CA TYR A 322 -24.84 -12.82 -8.12
C TYR A 322 -26.24 -12.77 -7.50
N GLU A 323 -26.37 -13.03 -6.20
CA GLU A 323 -27.65 -12.99 -5.48
C GLU A 323 -28.29 -11.60 -5.57
N THR A 324 -27.50 -10.56 -5.31
CA THR A 324 -27.96 -9.16 -5.34
C THR A 324 -28.43 -8.77 -6.75
N LEU A 325 -27.63 -9.05 -7.77
CA LEU A 325 -27.95 -8.72 -9.16
C LEU A 325 -29.15 -9.53 -9.66
N ARG A 326 -29.19 -10.83 -9.37
CA ARG A 326 -30.33 -11.70 -9.74
C ARG A 326 -31.63 -11.19 -9.17
N ASN A 327 -31.65 -10.82 -7.87
CA ASN A 327 -32.85 -10.33 -7.22
C ASN A 327 -33.32 -8.96 -7.77
N MET A 328 -32.37 -8.04 -8.01
CA MET A 328 -32.68 -6.74 -8.60
C MET A 328 -33.15 -6.85 -10.05
N ALA A 329 -32.50 -7.69 -10.85
CA ALA A 329 -32.79 -7.84 -12.27
C ALA A 329 -33.95 -8.80 -12.57
N ALA A 330 -34.47 -9.55 -11.60
CA ALA A 330 -35.56 -10.51 -11.81
C ALA A 330 -36.75 -9.94 -12.61
N PRO A 331 -37.24 -8.70 -12.37
CA PRO A 331 -38.32 -8.13 -13.16
C PRO A 331 -37.97 -7.85 -14.62
N THR A 332 -36.70 -7.71 -14.94
CA THR A 332 -36.24 -7.38 -16.30
C THR A 332 -36.27 -8.59 -17.24
N GLY A 333 -36.10 -9.79 -16.69
CA GLY A 333 -35.98 -11.04 -17.45
C GLY A 333 -34.55 -11.36 -17.93
N ALA A 334 -33.57 -10.51 -17.60
CA ALA A 334 -32.17 -10.75 -17.94
C ALA A 334 -31.63 -12.03 -17.26
N GLN A 335 -30.91 -12.85 -18.02
CA GLN A 335 -30.36 -14.11 -17.55
C GLN A 335 -28.98 -13.90 -16.93
N ILE A 336 -28.91 -14.07 -15.59
CA ILE A 336 -27.68 -13.91 -14.83
C ILE A 336 -27.18 -15.26 -14.33
N ALA A 337 -25.91 -15.58 -14.55
CA ALA A 337 -25.27 -16.81 -14.10
C ALA A 337 -24.09 -16.54 -13.16
N LEU A 338 -23.78 -17.52 -12.29
CA LEU A 338 -22.59 -17.54 -11.45
C LEU A 338 -21.62 -18.59 -11.96
N LEU A 339 -20.34 -18.23 -12.14
CA LEU A 339 -19.28 -19.15 -12.53
C LEU A 339 -18.05 -18.95 -11.65
N THR A 340 -17.75 -19.96 -10.82
CA THR A 340 -16.62 -19.96 -9.88
C THR A 340 -15.70 -21.14 -10.14
N GLY A 341 -14.55 -21.19 -9.45
CA GLY A 341 -13.63 -22.34 -9.53
C GLY A 341 -14.19 -23.65 -8.98
N ARG A 342 -15.23 -23.58 -8.15
CA ARG A 342 -15.88 -24.78 -7.54
C ARG A 342 -16.94 -25.41 -8.43
N ASP A 343 -17.45 -24.71 -9.43
CA ASP A 343 -18.47 -25.23 -10.32
C ASP A 343 -17.87 -26.32 -11.23
N LYS A 344 -18.48 -27.51 -11.19
CA LYS A 344 -18.01 -28.70 -11.92
C LYS A 344 -19.17 -29.43 -12.59
N GLY A 345 -18.84 -30.32 -13.53
CA GLY A 345 -19.79 -31.20 -14.19
C GLY A 345 -20.85 -30.46 -14.99
N ARG A 346 -22.06 -31.03 -15.04
CA ARG A 346 -23.18 -30.56 -15.89
C ARG A 346 -23.57 -29.12 -15.68
N GLN A 347 -23.53 -28.62 -14.45
CA GLN A 347 -23.87 -27.22 -14.15
C GLN A 347 -22.89 -26.26 -14.83
N ARG A 348 -21.56 -26.53 -14.71
CA ARG A 348 -20.54 -25.75 -15.39
C ARG A 348 -20.71 -25.80 -16.91
N GLU A 349 -20.94 -26.99 -17.46
CA GLU A 349 -21.17 -27.18 -18.91
C GLU A 349 -22.37 -26.41 -19.42
N SER A 350 -23.48 -26.41 -18.69
CA SER A 350 -24.67 -25.60 -19.02
C SER A 350 -24.38 -24.10 -19.05
N ILE A 351 -23.60 -23.60 -18.08
CA ILE A 351 -23.23 -22.19 -18.06
C ILE A 351 -22.32 -21.85 -19.25
N LEU A 352 -21.32 -22.71 -19.55
CA LEU A 352 -20.40 -22.50 -20.67
C LEU A 352 -21.16 -22.50 -22.01
N LEU A 353 -22.12 -23.39 -22.20
CA LEU A 353 -22.98 -23.41 -23.38
C LEU A 353 -23.83 -22.15 -23.47
N GLY A 354 -24.45 -21.72 -22.37
CA GLY A 354 -25.27 -20.52 -22.36
C GLY A 354 -24.48 -19.21 -22.60
N LEU A 355 -23.17 -19.19 -22.26
CA LEU A 355 -22.29 -18.09 -22.63
C LEU A 355 -21.92 -18.12 -24.12
N LEU A 356 -21.69 -19.33 -24.65
CA LEU A 356 -21.33 -19.52 -26.05
C LEU A 356 -22.49 -19.22 -27.01
N ASP A 357 -23.71 -19.62 -26.68
CA ASP A 357 -24.90 -19.40 -27.49
C ASP A 357 -25.57 -18.03 -27.24
N GLY A 358 -25.20 -17.36 -26.14
CA GLY A 358 -25.69 -16.04 -25.77
C GLY A 358 -27.05 -16.04 -25.08
N THR A 359 -27.47 -17.15 -24.50
CA THR A 359 -28.68 -17.22 -23.64
C THR A 359 -28.42 -16.65 -22.23
N ILE A 360 -27.18 -16.52 -21.82
CA ILE A 360 -26.77 -15.85 -20.60
C ILE A 360 -26.32 -14.43 -20.96
N ASP A 361 -27.00 -13.42 -20.40
CA ASP A 361 -26.72 -12.02 -20.63
C ASP A 361 -25.59 -11.51 -19.73
N VAL A 362 -25.57 -11.96 -18.48
CA VAL A 362 -24.58 -11.52 -17.47
C VAL A 362 -24.00 -12.72 -16.75
N VAL A 363 -22.67 -12.78 -16.66
CA VAL A 363 -21.98 -13.75 -15.81
C VAL A 363 -21.24 -13.04 -14.69
N VAL A 364 -21.42 -13.52 -13.47
CA VAL A 364 -20.67 -13.08 -12.28
C VAL A 364 -19.72 -14.19 -11.89
N GLY A 365 -18.49 -13.87 -11.54
CA GLY A 365 -17.57 -14.90 -11.08
C GLY A 365 -16.23 -14.37 -10.62
N THR A 366 -15.31 -15.29 -10.35
CA THR A 366 -13.91 -15.00 -10.05
C THR A 366 -13.08 -15.11 -11.34
N HIS A 367 -11.77 -15.25 -11.23
CA HIS A 367 -10.90 -15.51 -12.40
C HIS A 367 -11.36 -16.68 -13.29
N ALA A 368 -12.26 -17.55 -12.81
CA ALA A 368 -12.81 -18.65 -13.57
C ALA A 368 -13.52 -18.22 -14.86
N ILE A 369 -14.14 -17.02 -14.88
CA ILE A 369 -14.87 -16.48 -16.05
C ILE A 369 -13.93 -16.08 -17.21
N PHE A 370 -12.62 -16.05 -16.97
CA PHE A 370 -11.62 -15.67 -17.97
C PHE A 370 -10.70 -16.81 -18.39
N GLN A 371 -10.91 -18.03 -17.89
CA GLN A 371 -10.16 -19.21 -18.33
C GLN A 371 -10.36 -19.43 -19.84
N GLU A 372 -9.36 -19.98 -20.51
CA GLU A 372 -9.39 -20.21 -21.97
C GLU A 372 -10.61 -21.01 -22.41
N SER A 373 -11.07 -21.93 -21.56
CA SER A 373 -12.26 -22.75 -21.80
C SER A 373 -13.58 -21.99 -21.84
N VAL A 374 -13.63 -20.75 -21.34
CA VAL A 374 -14.84 -19.91 -21.32
C VAL A 374 -14.88 -19.08 -22.59
N GLN A 375 -15.87 -19.33 -23.43
CA GLN A 375 -16.10 -18.58 -24.67
C GLN A 375 -17.41 -17.83 -24.59
N TYR A 376 -17.40 -16.59 -25.09
CA TYR A 376 -18.57 -15.73 -25.16
C TYR A 376 -19.03 -15.59 -26.60
N LYS A 377 -20.33 -15.53 -26.82
CA LYS A 377 -20.89 -15.20 -28.14
C LYS A 377 -20.52 -13.77 -28.56
N ASN A 378 -20.70 -12.83 -27.64
CA ASN A 378 -20.44 -11.41 -27.86
C ASN A 378 -20.20 -10.67 -26.53
N LEU A 379 -18.99 -10.78 -25.97
CA LEU A 379 -18.61 -10.05 -24.75
C LEU A 379 -18.39 -8.57 -25.08
N GLY A 380 -19.28 -7.70 -24.57
CA GLY A 380 -19.24 -6.25 -24.80
C GLY A 380 -18.80 -5.43 -23.58
N LEU A 381 -19.08 -5.90 -22.36
CA LEU A 381 -18.76 -5.16 -21.15
C LEU A 381 -18.12 -6.07 -20.09
N ILE A 382 -17.09 -5.55 -19.44
CA ILE A 382 -16.42 -6.16 -18.29
C ILE A 382 -16.55 -5.20 -17.11
N VAL A 383 -17.06 -5.71 -15.99
CA VAL A 383 -17.11 -5.01 -14.71
C VAL A 383 -16.12 -5.65 -13.76
N ILE A 384 -15.26 -4.86 -13.12
CA ILE A 384 -14.22 -5.34 -12.20
C ILE A 384 -14.46 -4.71 -10.84
N ASP A 385 -14.80 -5.52 -9.83
CA ASP A 385 -14.93 -5.02 -8.46
C ASP A 385 -13.58 -5.08 -7.72
N GLU A 386 -13.31 -4.06 -6.89
CA GLU A 386 -12.07 -3.90 -6.12
C GLU A 386 -10.80 -4.02 -6.98
N GLN A 387 -10.71 -3.19 -8.01
CA GLN A 387 -9.67 -3.23 -9.05
C GLN A 387 -8.23 -3.34 -8.53
N HIS A 388 -7.93 -2.72 -7.38
CA HIS A 388 -6.58 -2.72 -6.79
C HIS A 388 -6.03 -4.13 -6.46
N ARG A 389 -6.88 -5.16 -6.46
CA ARG A 389 -6.52 -6.55 -6.20
C ARG A 389 -6.17 -7.36 -7.45
N PHE A 390 -6.32 -6.75 -8.64
CA PHE A 390 -6.04 -7.44 -9.90
C PHE A 390 -4.77 -6.89 -10.56
N GLY A 391 -3.84 -7.79 -10.93
CA GLY A 391 -2.62 -7.45 -11.62
C GLY A 391 -2.86 -6.99 -13.09
N VAL A 392 -1.88 -6.28 -13.65
CA VAL A 392 -1.91 -5.78 -15.04
C VAL A 392 -2.10 -6.94 -16.05
N ALA A 393 -1.46 -8.09 -15.81
CA ALA A 393 -1.57 -9.27 -16.67
C ALA A 393 -3.00 -9.82 -16.75
N GLN A 394 -3.74 -9.82 -15.64
CA GLN A 394 -5.13 -10.27 -15.59
C GLN A 394 -6.07 -9.34 -16.37
N ARG A 395 -5.80 -8.03 -16.34
CA ARG A 395 -6.54 -7.02 -17.13
C ARG A 395 -6.33 -7.22 -18.64
N LEU A 396 -5.10 -7.52 -19.05
CA LEU A 396 -4.77 -7.80 -20.46
C LEU A 396 -5.43 -9.07 -21.01
N MET A 397 -5.59 -10.12 -20.18
CA MET A 397 -6.30 -11.34 -20.60
C MET A 397 -7.78 -11.07 -20.92
N LEU A 398 -8.38 -10.06 -20.28
CA LEU A 398 -9.78 -9.68 -20.47
C LEU A 398 -10.03 -9.01 -21.82
N THR A 399 -9.12 -8.15 -22.26
CA THR A 399 -9.27 -7.39 -23.50
C THR A 399 -9.19 -8.26 -24.75
N ASN A 400 -8.63 -9.47 -24.66
CA ASN A 400 -8.42 -10.37 -25.81
C ASN A 400 -9.55 -11.39 -26.04
N LYS A 401 -10.60 -11.45 -25.20
CA LYS A 401 -11.68 -12.45 -25.32
C LYS A 401 -12.87 -12.02 -26.17
N GLY A 402 -12.99 -10.78 -26.57
CA GLY A 402 -14.04 -10.28 -27.44
C GLY A 402 -13.66 -10.30 -28.91
N LYS A 403 -14.63 -10.36 -29.83
CA LYS A 403 -14.44 -10.10 -31.28
C LYS A 403 -13.95 -8.68 -31.53
N ARG A 404 -14.28 -7.75 -30.64
CA ARG A 404 -13.78 -6.38 -30.50
C ARG A 404 -13.35 -6.18 -29.05
N THR A 405 -12.59 -5.12 -28.77
CA THR A 405 -12.18 -4.82 -27.40
C THR A 405 -13.41 -4.48 -26.54
N PRO A 406 -13.71 -5.25 -25.48
CA PRO A 406 -14.84 -4.97 -24.60
C PRO A 406 -14.63 -3.66 -23.83
N HIS A 407 -15.72 -2.99 -23.49
CA HIS A 407 -15.70 -1.89 -22.53
C HIS A 407 -15.36 -2.40 -21.13
N THR A 408 -14.68 -1.59 -20.33
CA THR A 408 -14.27 -1.95 -18.97
C THR A 408 -14.73 -0.88 -17.97
N LEU A 409 -15.51 -1.32 -16.99
CA LEU A 409 -15.92 -0.54 -15.83
C LEU A 409 -15.25 -1.11 -14.59
N ALA A 410 -14.30 -0.39 -14.02
CA ALA A 410 -13.65 -0.75 -12.77
C ALA A 410 -14.37 -0.08 -11.60
N MET A 411 -14.50 -0.76 -10.48
CA MET A 411 -15.11 -0.22 -9.26
C MET A 411 -14.10 -0.23 -8.10
N THR A 412 -14.17 0.79 -7.24
CA THR A 412 -13.38 0.83 -6.01
C THR A 412 -14.17 1.48 -4.88
N ALA A 413 -14.01 0.93 -3.67
CA ALA A 413 -14.55 1.50 -2.44
C ALA A 413 -13.57 2.43 -1.73
N THR A 414 -12.31 2.49 -2.17
CA THR A 414 -11.32 3.39 -1.55
C THR A 414 -11.54 4.83 -2.00
N PRO A 415 -11.70 5.79 -1.08
CA PRO A 415 -11.66 7.20 -1.40
C PRO A 415 -10.21 7.58 -1.75
N ILE A 416 -9.88 7.53 -3.05
CA ILE A 416 -8.56 7.95 -3.54
C ILE A 416 -8.66 9.44 -3.88
N PRO A 417 -7.80 10.32 -3.32
CA PRO A 417 -7.76 11.72 -3.70
C PRO A 417 -7.60 11.90 -5.22
N ARG A 418 -8.19 12.96 -5.78
CA ARG A 418 -8.20 13.18 -7.24
C ARG A 418 -6.80 13.13 -7.87
N THR A 419 -5.82 13.72 -7.20
CA THR A 419 -4.41 13.73 -7.63
C THR A 419 -3.80 12.33 -7.66
N LEU A 420 -4.06 11.51 -6.65
CA LEU A 420 -3.61 10.12 -6.61
C LEU A 420 -4.37 9.24 -7.62
N THR A 421 -5.65 9.52 -7.85
CA THR A 421 -6.42 8.82 -8.91
C THR A 421 -5.81 9.08 -10.28
N LEU A 422 -5.43 10.33 -10.58
CA LEU A 422 -4.75 10.68 -11.83
C LEU A 422 -3.37 10.03 -11.94
N ALA A 423 -2.62 9.94 -10.85
CA ALA A 423 -1.30 9.31 -10.83
C ALA A 423 -1.35 7.78 -10.97
N GLN A 424 -2.39 7.13 -10.45
CA GLN A 424 -2.52 5.66 -10.45
C GLN A 424 -3.40 5.13 -11.58
N TYR A 425 -4.37 5.90 -12.02
CA TYR A 425 -5.43 5.51 -12.97
C TYR A 425 -5.65 6.57 -14.05
N GLY A 426 -4.61 7.32 -14.40
CA GLY A 426 -4.71 8.42 -15.39
C GLY A 426 -5.13 7.96 -16.79
N GLU A 427 -5.05 6.65 -17.06
CA GLU A 427 -5.58 6.04 -18.27
C GLU A 427 -7.11 5.91 -18.28
N MET A 428 -7.77 6.02 -17.09
CA MET A 428 -9.21 5.83 -16.94
C MET A 428 -9.97 7.15 -16.82
N ASP A 429 -11.18 7.20 -17.36
CA ASP A 429 -12.16 8.22 -17.01
C ASP A 429 -12.79 7.87 -15.64
N VAL A 430 -13.20 8.87 -14.88
CA VAL A 430 -13.65 8.65 -13.47
C VAL A 430 -15.05 9.18 -13.27
N SER A 431 -15.97 8.29 -12.82
CA SER A 431 -17.27 8.64 -12.28
C SER A 431 -17.28 8.53 -10.76
N ARG A 432 -17.86 9.50 -10.05
CA ARG A 432 -17.86 9.53 -8.59
C ARG A 432 -19.25 9.49 -8.01
N LEU A 433 -19.43 8.59 -7.05
CA LEU A 433 -20.61 8.54 -6.21
C LEU A 433 -20.31 9.31 -4.90
N ASP A 434 -20.50 10.61 -4.95
CA ASP A 434 -20.23 11.57 -3.88
C ASP A 434 -21.46 11.85 -3.00
N GLU A 435 -22.56 11.12 -3.23
CA GLU A 435 -23.78 11.18 -2.45
C GLU A 435 -24.05 9.84 -1.77
N MET A 436 -24.48 9.88 -0.52
CA MET A 436 -24.93 8.69 0.20
C MET A 436 -26.41 8.40 -0.10
N PRO A 437 -26.79 7.13 -0.28
CA PRO A 437 -28.20 6.77 -0.44
C PRO A 437 -29.06 7.22 0.76
N PRO A 438 -30.31 7.61 0.53
CA PRO A 438 -31.21 8.01 1.59
C PRO A 438 -31.39 6.92 2.65
N GLY A 439 -31.50 7.32 3.93
CA GLY A 439 -31.73 6.40 5.05
C GLY A 439 -30.46 5.85 5.70
N ARG A 440 -29.28 6.10 5.15
CA ARG A 440 -28.01 5.72 5.77
C ARG A 440 -27.62 6.70 6.87
N GLN A 441 -27.27 6.17 8.05
CA GLN A 441 -26.81 6.97 9.18
C GLN A 441 -25.27 7.05 9.21
N ALA A 442 -24.74 8.17 9.73
CA ALA A 442 -23.32 8.31 9.97
C ALA A 442 -22.85 7.29 11.02
N ILE A 443 -21.66 6.71 10.81
CA ILE A 443 -21.08 5.75 11.74
C ILE A 443 -20.36 6.52 12.85
N ASP A 444 -20.81 6.35 14.11
CA ASP A 444 -20.17 6.95 15.28
C ASP A 444 -18.79 6.29 15.50
N THR A 445 -17.74 7.01 15.16
CA THR A 445 -16.37 6.49 15.24
C THR A 445 -15.68 7.05 16.49
N ARG A 446 -15.19 6.17 17.37
CA ARG A 446 -14.55 6.53 18.65
C ARG A 446 -13.16 5.91 18.76
N VAL A 447 -12.20 6.71 19.19
CA VAL A 447 -10.85 6.23 19.54
C VAL A 447 -10.82 5.93 21.03
N VAL A 448 -10.47 4.70 21.39
CA VAL A 448 -10.46 4.18 22.77
C VAL A 448 -9.06 3.68 23.10
N ALA A 449 -8.59 3.96 24.31
CA ALA A 449 -7.29 3.46 24.76
C ALA A 449 -7.35 1.93 25.04
N GLN A 450 -6.26 1.21 24.72
CA GLN A 450 -6.16 -0.25 24.87
C GLN A 450 -6.38 -0.70 26.33
N GLU A 451 -6.06 0.14 27.31
CA GLU A 451 -6.27 -0.09 28.74
C GLU A 451 -7.75 -0.26 29.08
N ARG A 452 -8.66 0.25 28.24
CA ARG A 452 -10.11 0.11 28.38
C ARG A 452 -10.69 -1.10 27.63
N LEU A 453 -9.85 -2.07 27.29
CA LEU A 453 -10.28 -3.27 26.56
C LEU A 453 -11.43 -4.03 27.26
N SER A 454 -11.37 -4.12 28.60
CA SER A 454 -12.45 -4.74 29.41
C SER A 454 -13.81 -4.06 29.20
N ASP A 455 -13.84 -2.72 29.18
CA ASP A 455 -15.07 -1.95 28.96
C ASP A 455 -15.63 -2.22 27.54
N VAL A 456 -14.73 -2.36 26.56
CA VAL A 456 -15.11 -2.66 25.17
C VAL A 456 -15.69 -4.07 25.07
N VAL A 457 -15.07 -5.08 25.71
CA VAL A 457 -15.60 -6.45 25.75
C VAL A 457 -16.97 -6.51 26.42
N GLU A 458 -17.19 -5.74 27.48
CA GLU A 458 -18.52 -5.62 28.09
C GLU A 458 -19.55 -4.96 27.19
N ALA A 459 -19.15 -3.90 26.47
CA ALA A 459 -20.02 -3.23 25.50
C ALA A 459 -20.41 -4.18 24.36
N VAL A 460 -19.46 -4.98 23.85
CA VAL A 460 -19.74 -6.05 22.85
C VAL A 460 -20.71 -7.07 23.42
N GLY A 461 -20.56 -7.48 24.67
CA GLY A 461 -21.49 -8.41 25.34
C GLY A 461 -22.92 -7.88 25.40
N ARG A 462 -23.10 -6.61 25.77
CA ARG A 462 -24.43 -5.95 25.74
C ARG A 462 -25.00 -5.89 24.31
N HIS A 463 -24.16 -5.65 23.31
CA HIS A 463 -24.54 -5.58 21.91
C HIS A 463 -25.04 -6.93 21.38
N ILE A 464 -24.30 -8.00 21.69
CA ILE A 464 -24.68 -9.39 21.35
C ILE A 464 -25.97 -9.80 22.05
N ALA A 465 -26.12 -9.46 23.36
CA ALA A 465 -27.32 -9.74 24.13
C ALA A 465 -28.56 -9.03 23.57
N ALA A 466 -28.39 -7.87 22.91
CA ALA A 466 -29.45 -7.17 22.19
C ALA A 466 -29.79 -7.81 20.83
N GLY A 467 -29.14 -8.94 20.47
CA GLY A 467 -29.37 -9.66 19.23
C GLY A 467 -28.57 -9.14 18.02
N GLN A 468 -27.80 -8.08 18.19
CA GLN A 468 -27.01 -7.46 17.13
C GLN A 468 -25.70 -8.19 16.89
N GLN A 469 -25.06 -7.94 15.75
CA GLN A 469 -23.80 -8.56 15.37
C GLN A 469 -22.63 -7.56 15.39
N ALA A 470 -21.42 -8.07 15.65
CA ALA A 470 -20.22 -7.27 15.73
C ALA A 470 -19.04 -7.91 15.00
N TYR A 471 -18.17 -7.05 14.45
CA TYR A 471 -16.86 -7.40 13.95
C TYR A 471 -15.79 -7.06 14.99
N TRP A 472 -14.79 -7.92 15.12
CA TRP A 472 -13.59 -7.68 15.91
C TRP A 472 -12.36 -7.96 15.04
N VAL A 473 -11.62 -6.90 14.70
CA VAL A 473 -10.48 -6.97 13.78
C VAL A 473 -9.18 -6.88 14.57
N CYS A 474 -8.33 -7.90 14.43
CA CYS A 474 -6.98 -7.93 14.96
C CYS A 474 -5.97 -7.48 13.88
N PRO A 475 -4.95 -6.68 14.23
CA PRO A 475 -3.95 -6.23 13.28
C PRO A 475 -3.06 -7.37 12.80
N MET A 476 -2.48 -7.22 11.61
CA MET A 476 -1.30 -7.97 11.17
C MET A 476 -0.08 -7.08 11.40
N VAL A 477 0.78 -7.47 12.33
CA VAL A 477 1.78 -6.57 12.94
C VAL A 477 3.21 -7.07 12.83
N HIS A 478 3.40 -8.37 12.76
CA HIS A 478 4.72 -8.99 12.81
C HIS A 478 5.25 -9.23 11.40
N ASP A 479 6.57 -9.20 11.25
CA ASP A 479 7.24 -9.65 10.02
C ASP A 479 6.98 -11.15 9.73
N ASN A 480 6.37 -11.84 10.71
CA ASN A 480 5.96 -13.23 10.64
C ASN A 480 4.43 -13.35 10.74
N GLU A 481 3.79 -13.77 9.67
CA GLU A 481 2.33 -13.98 9.57
C GLU A 481 1.81 -14.98 10.64
N ALA A 482 2.64 -15.91 11.09
CA ALA A 482 2.27 -16.88 12.10
C ALA A 482 2.00 -16.23 13.48
N ASP A 483 2.75 -15.20 13.86
CA ASP A 483 2.58 -14.51 15.14
C ASP A 483 1.31 -13.66 15.16
N ASP A 484 0.93 -13.08 14.02
CA ASP A 484 -0.32 -12.33 13.88
C ASP A 484 -1.55 -13.24 13.98
N ILE A 485 -1.46 -14.43 13.40
CA ILE A 485 -2.52 -15.43 13.51
C ILE A 485 -2.66 -15.91 14.95
N ALA A 486 -1.55 -16.21 15.63
CA ALA A 486 -1.56 -16.61 17.04
C ALA A 486 -2.19 -15.53 17.94
N ALA A 487 -1.97 -14.24 17.66
CA ALA A 487 -2.61 -13.14 18.38
C ALA A 487 -4.14 -13.12 18.15
N ALA A 488 -4.59 -13.32 16.91
CA ALA A 488 -6.02 -13.39 16.59
C ALA A 488 -6.69 -14.62 17.19
N GLU A 489 -6.02 -15.79 17.19
CA GLU A 489 -6.49 -17.02 17.83
C GLU A 489 -6.58 -16.88 19.36
N SER A 490 -5.60 -16.22 19.99
CA SER A 490 -5.62 -15.93 21.43
C SER A 490 -6.80 -15.00 21.78
N ARG A 491 -7.03 -13.97 20.98
CA ARG A 491 -8.20 -13.08 21.16
C ARG A 491 -9.51 -13.84 21.00
N TYR A 492 -9.60 -14.67 19.97
CA TYR A 492 -10.75 -15.53 19.74
C TYR A 492 -11.02 -16.46 20.93
N ALA A 493 -9.98 -17.12 21.47
CA ALA A 493 -10.12 -18.02 22.61
C ALA A 493 -10.70 -17.29 23.83
N GLY A 494 -10.18 -16.12 24.19
CA GLY A 494 -10.69 -15.31 25.29
C GLY A 494 -12.12 -14.80 25.09
N LEU A 495 -12.49 -14.42 23.85
CA LEU A 495 -13.86 -14.01 23.56
C LEU A 495 -14.83 -15.20 23.51
N ARG A 496 -14.37 -16.36 23.04
CA ARG A 496 -15.17 -17.59 23.03
C ARG A 496 -15.43 -18.13 24.43
N GLU A 497 -14.48 -18.02 25.35
CA GLU A 497 -14.68 -18.37 26.76
C GLU A 497 -15.85 -17.57 27.36
N ARG A 498 -16.00 -16.30 26.96
CA ARG A 498 -17.03 -15.41 27.49
C ARG A 498 -18.37 -15.51 26.75
N PHE A 499 -18.35 -15.66 25.44
CA PHE A 499 -19.55 -15.60 24.58
C PHE A 499 -19.93 -16.93 23.92
N GLY A 500 -19.15 -17.99 24.16
CA GLY A 500 -19.45 -19.36 23.71
C GLY A 500 -19.45 -19.51 22.19
N GLU A 501 -20.37 -20.30 21.69
CA GLU A 501 -20.51 -20.63 20.27
C GLU A 501 -20.97 -19.46 19.37
N GLN A 502 -21.29 -18.31 19.96
CA GLN A 502 -21.64 -17.10 19.22
C GLN A 502 -20.44 -16.41 18.56
N VAL A 503 -19.22 -16.87 18.86
CA VAL A 503 -17.99 -16.33 18.31
C VAL A 503 -17.44 -17.24 17.20
N VAL A 504 -17.05 -16.65 16.08
CA VAL A 504 -16.37 -17.34 14.99
C VAL A 504 -15.07 -16.63 14.64
N LEU A 505 -14.09 -17.37 14.11
CA LEU A 505 -12.77 -16.87 13.73
C LEU A 505 -12.57 -17.00 12.22
N VAL A 506 -11.98 -15.96 11.59
CA VAL A 506 -11.58 -15.98 10.19
C VAL A 506 -10.20 -15.33 10.02
N HIS A 507 -9.23 -16.08 9.47
CA HIS A 507 -7.90 -15.56 9.11
C HIS A 507 -7.38 -16.22 7.82
N GLY A 508 -6.26 -15.70 7.28
CA GLY A 508 -5.74 -16.07 5.95
C GLY A 508 -5.45 -17.56 5.78
N GLN A 509 -4.90 -18.22 6.81
CA GLN A 509 -4.45 -19.63 6.75
C GLN A 509 -5.57 -20.65 7.04
N LEU A 510 -6.78 -20.23 7.37
CA LEU A 510 -7.90 -21.18 7.49
C LEU A 510 -8.18 -21.86 6.14
N LYS A 511 -8.46 -23.16 6.21
CA LYS A 511 -8.93 -23.89 5.03
C LYS A 511 -10.20 -23.24 4.46
N PRO A 512 -10.34 -23.17 3.14
CA PRO A 512 -11.48 -22.49 2.51
C PRO A 512 -12.85 -22.94 3.04
N GLU A 513 -13.02 -24.23 3.30
CA GLU A 513 -14.29 -24.79 3.80
C GLU A 513 -14.63 -24.28 5.21
N LEU A 514 -13.62 -24.17 6.08
CA LEU A 514 -13.79 -23.65 7.46
C LEU A 514 -14.08 -22.15 7.45
N LYS A 515 -13.43 -21.42 6.55
CA LYS A 515 -13.65 -19.99 6.36
C LYS A 515 -15.07 -19.72 5.88
N ASP A 516 -15.54 -20.47 4.88
CA ASP A 516 -16.89 -20.33 4.36
C ASP A 516 -17.93 -20.69 5.42
N ALA A 517 -17.75 -21.79 6.18
CA ALA A 517 -18.63 -22.19 7.25
C ALA A 517 -18.70 -21.13 8.38
N ALA A 518 -17.57 -20.53 8.76
CA ALA A 518 -17.55 -19.45 9.74
C ALA A 518 -18.29 -18.20 9.25
N MET A 519 -18.09 -17.83 7.98
CA MET A 519 -18.75 -16.70 7.36
C MET A 519 -20.26 -16.93 7.20
N GLU A 520 -20.68 -18.14 6.83
CA GLU A 520 -22.10 -18.50 6.72
C GLU A 520 -22.80 -18.45 8.08
N ARG A 521 -22.16 -18.97 9.14
CA ARG A 521 -22.68 -18.85 10.51
C ARG A 521 -22.83 -17.41 10.96
N PHE A 522 -21.90 -16.54 10.56
CA PHE A 522 -21.99 -15.12 10.85
C PHE A 522 -23.08 -14.42 10.00
N ALA A 523 -23.10 -14.67 8.71
CA ALA A 523 -24.09 -14.07 7.79
C ALA A 523 -25.54 -14.46 8.15
N SER A 524 -25.78 -15.72 8.54
CA SER A 524 -27.09 -16.21 8.99
C SER A 524 -27.49 -15.70 10.38
N GLY A 525 -26.59 -15.05 11.13
CA GLY A 525 -26.83 -14.60 12.49
C GLY A 525 -26.75 -15.69 13.56
N ALA A 526 -26.34 -16.92 13.21
CA ALA A 526 -26.06 -18.01 14.13
C ALA A 526 -24.82 -17.70 15.00
N ALA A 527 -23.86 -16.96 14.44
CA ALA A 527 -22.79 -16.33 15.20
C ALA A 527 -23.02 -14.81 15.28
N LYS A 528 -22.74 -14.21 16.43
CA LYS A 528 -22.95 -12.79 16.71
C LYS A 528 -21.66 -11.98 16.70
N LEU A 529 -20.52 -12.61 16.88
CA LEU A 529 -19.21 -11.97 16.87
C LEU A 529 -18.28 -12.66 15.89
N LEU A 530 -17.75 -11.90 14.93
CA LEU A 530 -16.73 -12.38 14.01
C LEU A 530 -15.39 -11.76 14.38
N VAL A 531 -14.46 -12.60 14.85
CA VAL A 531 -13.05 -12.23 15.08
C VAL A 531 -12.28 -12.51 13.81
N ALA A 532 -11.47 -11.55 13.34
CA ALA A 532 -10.68 -11.78 12.15
C ALA A 532 -9.42 -10.91 12.08
N THR A 533 -8.49 -11.32 11.23
CA THR A 533 -7.39 -10.48 10.76
C THR A 533 -7.85 -9.59 9.60
N THR A 534 -6.94 -8.87 8.93
CA THR A 534 -7.23 -7.97 7.79
C THR A 534 -7.93 -8.64 6.60
N VAL A 535 -8.06 -9.96 6.58
CA VAL A 535 -8.79 -10.73 5.54
C VAL A 535 -10.25 -10.27 5.38
N ILE A 536 -10.83 -9.62 6.42
CA ILE A 536 -12.19 -9.03 6.36
C ILE A 536 -12.28 -7.80 5.43
N GLU A 537 -11.18 -7.20 5.02
CA GLU A 537 -11.22 -6.14 3.99
C GLU A 537 -11.98 -6.59 2.74
N VAL A 538 -11.98 -7.90 2.47
CA VAL A 538 -12.73 -8.54 1.38
C VAL A 538 -13.76 -9.48 1.96
N GLY A 539 -14.97 -9.04 2.22
CA GLY A 539 -15.89 -9.95 2.84
C GLY A 539 -17.35 -9.59 2.77
N VAL A 540 -18.11 -10.47 3.35
CA VAL A 540 -19.54 -10.59 3.40
C VAL A 540 -20.18 -9.30 3.93
N ASP A 541 -21.19 -8.85 3.22
CA ASP A 541 -22.10 -7.80 3.68
C ASP A 541 -23.09 -8.41 4.67
N VAL A 542 -23.02 -7.96 5.92
CA VAL A 542 -23.96 -8.37 6.97
C VAL A 542 -24.68 -7.13 7.51
N PRO A 543 -25.86 -6.80 7.00
CA PRO A 543 -26.61 -5.60 7.38
C PRO A 543 -26.94 -5.51 8.87
N ALA A 544 -27.05 -6.64 9.56
CA ALA A 544 -27.30 -6.74 11.00
C ALA A 544 -26.06 -6.41 11.85
N SER A 545 -24.88 -6.24 11.25
CA SER A 545 -23.66 -5.91 11.97
C SER A 545 -23.56 -4.40 12.15
N THR A 546 -23.69 -3.95 13.39
CA THR A 546 -23.75 -2.52 13.75
C THR A 546 -22.61 -2.06 14.64
N LEU A 547 -21.69 -2.98 15.02
CA LEU A 547 -20.49 -2.66 15.81
C LEU A 547 -19.22 -3.19 15.13
N MET A 548 -18.23 -2.32 14.98
CA MET A 548 -16.89 -2.65 14.53
C MET A 548 -15.89 -2.31 15.63
N VAL A 549 -15.05 -3.28 16.02
CA VAL A 549 -13.91 -3.07 16.92
C VAL A 549 -12.62 -3.34 16.14
N ILE A 550 -11.68 -2.41 16.15
CA ILE A 550 -10.38 -2.55 15.48
C ILE A 550 -9.29 -2.39 16.53
N GLU A 551 -8.53 -3.45 16.79
CA GLU A 551 -7.40 -3.42 17.74
C GLU A 551 -6.17 -2.78 17.08
N GLN A 552 -5.39 -2.04 17.90
CA GLN A 552 -4.16 -1.36 17.47
C GLN A 552 -4.38 -0.57 16.17
N ALA A 553 -5.44 0.23 16.14
CA ALA A 553 -5.90 0.95 14.95
C ALA A 553 -4.83 1.89 14.37
N GLU A 554 -3.86 2.33 15.17
CA GLU A 554 -2.70 3.14 14.76
C GLU A 554 -1.80 2.44 13.74
N ARG A 555 -1.90 1.12 13.60
CA ARG A 555 -1.08 0.33 12.67
C ARG A 555 -1.70 0.15 11.29
N PHE A 556 -2.98 0.43 11.17
CA PHE A 556 -3.70 0.35 9.88
C PHE A 556 -3.51 1.59 9.02
N GLY A 557 -3.47 1.42 7.71
CA GLY A 557 -3.56 2.52 6.76
C GLY A 557 -4.92 3.19 6.79
N LEU A 558 -4.99 4.47 6.40
CA LEU A 558 -6.25 5.23 6.37
C LEU A 558 -7.32 4.56 5.48
N ALA A 559 -6.91 4.08 4.30
CA ALA A 559 -7.80 3.38 3.38
C ALA A 559 -8.37 2.08 3.99
N GLN A 560 -7.54 1.32 4.72
CA GLN A 560 -7.96 0.11 5.40
C GLN A 560 -8.98 0.41 6.50
N LEU A 561 -8.72 1.43 7.33
CA LEU A 561 -9.67 1.86 8.36
C LEU A 561 -11.01 2.29 7.75
N HIS A 562 -10.99 3.00 6.63
CA HIS A 562 -12.20 3.38 5.90
C HIS A 562 -12.97 2.15 5.37
N GLN A 563 -12.29 1.19 4.78
CA GLN A 563 -12.90 -0.05 4.29
C GLN A 563 -13.52 -0.87 5.42
N LEU A 564 -12.78 -1.05 6.53
CA LEU A 564 -13.27 -1.76 7.71
C LEU A 564 -14.47 -1.05 8.33
N ARG A 565 -14.39 0.27 8.55
CA ARG A 565 -15.50 1.07 9.06
C ARG A 565 -16.75 0.94 8.18
N GLY A 566 -16.57 0.93 6.86
CA GLY A 566 -17.65 0.79 5.90
C GLY A 566 -18.38 -0.58 5.91
N ARG A 567 -17.85 -1.58 6.64
CA ARG A 567 -18.50 -2.89 6.81
C ARG A 567 -19.70 -2.84 7.76
N VAL A 568 -19.81 -1.82 8.59
CA VAL A 568 -20.98 -1.54 9.42
C VAL A 568 -21.73 -0.32 8.88
N GLY A 569 -22.92 -0.05 9.39
CA GLY A 569 -23.74 1.09 8.94
C GLY A 569 -24.43 0.90 7.59
N ARG A 570 -24.72 -0.34 7.21
CA ARG A 570 -25.44 -0.67 5.97
C ARG A 570 -26.95 -0.82 6.16
N GLY A 571 -27.38 -0.99 7.41
CA GLY A 571 -28.78 -1.00 7.81
C GLY A 571 -29.28 0.39 8.22
N SER A 572 -30.54 0.46 8.65
CA SER A 572 -31.17 1.67 9.20
C SER A 572 -30.76 1.95 10.66
N GLU A 573 -30.09 1.02 11.32
CA GLU A 573 -29.69 1.14 12.74
C GLU A 573 -28.40 1.93 12.90
N LYS A 574 -28.27 2.59 14.06
CA LYS A 574 -27.05 3.32 14.42
C LYS A 574 -25.90 2.35 14.56
N SER A 575 -24.80 2.67 13.90
CA SER A 575 -23.60 1.84 13.93
C SER A 575 -22.43 2.57 14.59
N VAL A 576 -21.58 1.80 15.25
CA VAL A 576 -20.43 2.30 16.01
C VAL A 576 -19.15 1.62 15.53
N CYS A 577 -18.07 2.41 15.39
CA CYS A 577 -16.74 1.91 15.12
C CYS A 577 -15.79 2.31 16.27
N LEU A 578 -15.24 1.32 16.96
CA LEU A 578 -14.30 1.52 18.07
C LEU A 578 -12.88 1.24 17.58
N LEU A 579 -12.05 2.28 17.57
CA LEU A 579 -10.64 2.21 17.22
C LEU A 579 -9.81 2.12 18.50
N LEU A 580 -9.35 0.92 18.86
CA LEU A 580 -8.48 0.71 20.03
C LEU A 580 -7.05 1.10 19.66
N ARG A 581 -6.46 1.99 20.48
CA ARG A 581 -5.10 2.49 20.26
C ARG A 581 -4.15 2.07 21.38
N GLY A 582 -2.88 1.82 21.06
CA GLY A 582 -1.82 1.61 22.03
C GLY A 582 -1.48 2.88 22.83
N SER A 583 -0.67 2.72 23.87
CA SER A 583 -0.20 3.82 24.73
C SER A 583 0.77 4.75 23.99
N VAL A 584 1.61 4.21 23.13
CA VAL A 584 2.61 4.94 22.33
C VAL A 584 2.17 5.03 20.89
N MET A 585 2.06 6.24 20.35
CA MET A 585 1.71 6.48 18.95
C MET A 585 2.61 7.55 18.33
N SER A 586 2.97 7.35 17.05
CA SER A 586 3.59 8.40 16.25
C SER A 586 2.60 9.54 15.99
N GLU A 587 3.10 10.74 15.69
CA GLU A 587 2.26 11.88 15.34
C GLU A 587 1.41 11.62 14.09
N THR A 588 1.98 10.96 13.07
CA THR A 588 1.26 10.54 11.87
C THR A 588 0.10 9.59 12.17
N ALA A 589 0.29 8.64 13.10
CA ALA A 589 -0.78 7.73 13.53
C ALA A 589 -1.89 8.49 14.27
N ARG A 590 -1.53 9.46 15.13
CA ARG A 590 -2.48 10.31 15.84
C ARG A 590 -3.35 11.12 14.88
N GLN A 591 -2.73 11.78 13.89
CA GLN A 591 -3.43 12.54 12.86
C GLN A 591 -4.36 11.66 12.03
N ARG A 592 -3.92 10.46 11.65
CA ARG A 592 -4.72 9.48 10.91
C ARG A 592 -5.98 9.06 11.68
N LEU A 593 -5.86 8.74 12.96
CA LEU A 593 -7.00 8.37 13.79
C LEU A 593 -7.95 9.56 14.04
N ALA A 594 -7.41 10.79 14.10
CA ALA A 594 -8.23 12.00 14.21
C ALA A 594 -9.09 12.24 12.95
N LEU A 595 -8.56 11.94 11.76
CA LEU A 595 -9.32 12.03 10.49
C LEU A 595 -10.45 11.00 10.39
N MET A 596 -10.39 9.91 11.16
CA MET A 596 -11.43 8.89 11.17
C MET A 596 -12.63 9.22 12.07
N ARG A 597 -12.45 10.15 13.02
CA ARG A 597 -13.53 10.66 13.91
C ARG A 597 -14.46 11.59 13.18
#